data_ad0e7215ef4e1b1140ea7e6eb8f6dedf
#
_entry.id   ad0e7215ef4e1b1140ea7e6eb8f6dedf
#
_cell.length_a   1.000
_cell.length_b   1.000
_cell.length_c   1.000
_cell.angle_alpha   90.00
_cell.angle_beta   90.00
_cell.angle_gamma   90.00
#
_symmetry.space_group_name_H-M   'P 1'
#
loop_
_entity.id
_entity.type
_entity.pdbx_description
1 polymer ?
#
loop_
_entity_poly.entity_id
_entity_poly.type
_entity_poly.pdbx_seq_one_letter_code
_entity_poly.pdbx_strand_id
1 'polypeptide(L)'
;MSDMRTPRALLILDGYGVEATESSAVAAANTPVWDGLLANNPNSRIQTSGLAVGLPDGQMGNSEVGHMNIGAGRTVYQNLTRITKAIADGDFFENAALVKAMDAAIAKGNAVHVTGLLSPGGVHSHEDHIVALAKMAVQRGAKQVYLHAILDGRDMPPRSAEPSIALAEKAFSELGVGAIASVVGRYYAMDRDNRWDRVQTAYDAMTIGQGVQTAANAQEALSAAYARDENDEFVAATVITDASGAPVATINDGDTLICANFRPDRAREITRAFVLDDSFDGFERAKRPALADFVMLTEYAADIPASCAYPPQKISNDLGEYLSGMGKTQLRISETEKYAHVTFFFNGGQEEVYPGEERILVPSPDVATYDLKPEMSLPEVSEKLCDAIRSRKYDLIVCNFANGDMVGHTGKFDAAVKACEAVDEALAKVLAAMAEVDGETLITADHGNVELMVDPNSGQPHTSHTNWPVALIYDGPRKSSLTLADGALCDLAPTLLDLMDIDKPSEMTGSSLASL
;
A
#
# COMPACT_ATOMS: atom_id res chain seq x y z
N MET A 1 4.49 -44.67 12.48
CA MET A 1 3.20 -44.24 11.94
C MET A 1 3.34 -42.74 11.74
N SER A 2 3.24 -42.24 10.52
CA SER A 2 3.20 -40.78 10.33
C SER A 2 1.99 -40.25 11.08
N ASP A 3 2.17 -39.24 11.95
CA ASP A 3 1.04 -38.57 12.59
C ASP A 3 0.13 -38.03 11.51
N MET A 4 -1.02 -38.65 11.31
CA MET A 4 -2.02 -38.18 10.37
C MET A 4 -2.62 -36.89 10.94
N ARG A 5 -2.48 -35.79 10.18
CA ARG A 5 -2.95 -34.48 10.60
C ARG A 5 -4.38 -34.23 10.17
N THR A 6 -5.06 -33.40 10.93
CA THR A 6 -6.35 -32.84 10.55
C THR A 6 -6.10 -31.44 9.99
N PRO A 7 -6.19 -31.23 8.67
CA PRO A 7 -5.80 -29.96 8.06
C PRO A 7 -6.80 -28.84 8.38
N ARG A 8 -6.27 -27.61 8.50
CA ARG A 8 -7.05 -26.38 8.38
C ARG A 8 -6.81 -25.80 6.99
N ALA A 9 -7.86 -25.41 6.30
CA ALA A 9 -7.74 -24.80 4.99
C ALA A 9 -8.28 -23.37 5.01
N LEU A 10 -7.56 -22.45 4.36
CA LEU A 10 -8.04 -21.14 3.98
C LEU A 10 -8.21 -21.12 2.47
N LEU A 11 -9.44 -21.00 2.01
CA LEU A 11 -9.78 -20.84 0.60
C LEU A 11 -10.11 -19.37 0.34
N ILE A 12 -9.33 -18.73 -0.51
CA ILE A 12 -9.50 -17.33 -0.90
C ILE A 12 -10.08 -17.33 -2.33
N LEU A 13 -11.34 -16.92 -2.44
CA LEU A 13 -12.03 -16.76 -3.71
C LEU A 13 -11.76 -15.34 -4.22
N ASP A 14 -10.67 -15.17 -4.97
CA ASP A 14 -10.17 -13.85 -5.38
C ASP A 14 -11.22 -13.04 -6.15
N GLY A 15 -11.47 -11.81 -5.71
CA GLY A 15 -12.44 -10.92 -6.35
C GLY A 15 -13.91 -11.35 -6.20
N TYR A 16 -14.27 -12.16 -5.19
CA TYR A 16 -15.59 -12.76 -5.03
C TYR A 16 -16.41 -12.07 -3.93
N GLY A 17 -17.10 -10.98 -4.29
CA GLY A 17 -17.97 -10.25 -3.38
C GLY A 17 -19.34 -10.88 -3.19
N VAL A 18 -20.07 -10.41 -2.20
CA VAL A 18 -21.40 -10.95 -1.81
C VAL A 18 -22.55 -9.96 -1.98
N GLU A 19 -22.26 -8.75 -2.44
CA GLU A 19 -23.31 -7.75 -2.61
C GLU A 19 -24.20 -8.10 -3.82
N ALA A 20 -25.51 -8.15 -3.60
CA ALA A 20 -26.47 -8.50 -4.63
C ALA A 20 -26.83 -7.27 -5.48
N THR A 21 -25.98 -6.90 -6.44
CA THR A 21 -26.30 -5.87 -7.42
C THR A 21 -27.07 -6.45 -8.61
N GLU A 22 -27.73 -5.59 -9.40
CA GLU A 22 -28.41 -6.02 -10.64
C GLU A 22 -27.46 -6.65 -11.67
N SER A 23 -26.16 -6.34 -11.59
CA SER A 23 -25.11 -6.85 -12.48
C SER A 23 -24.15 -7.82 -11.79
N SER A 24 -24.54 -8.41 -10.68
CA SER A 24 -23.74 -9.40 -9.96
C SER A 24 -23.66 -10.70 -10.74
N ALA A 25 -22.45 -11.10 -11.16
CA ALA A 25 -22.21 -12.39 -11.77
C ALA A 25 -22.39 -13.54 -10.75
N VAL A 26 -22.07 -13.30 -9.49
CA VAL A 26 -22.30 -14.27 -8.39
C VAL A 26 -23.79 -14.58 -8.25
N ALA A 27 -24.64 -13.54 -8.22
CA ALA A 27 -26.09 -13.72 -8.08
C ALA A 27 -26.75 -14.33 -9.34
N ALA A 28 -26.14 -14.17 -10.51
CA ALA A 28 -26.65 -14.72 -11.77
C ALA A 28 -26.16 -16.15 -12.04
N ALA A 29 -25.08 -16.58 -11.43
CA ALA A 29 -24.50 -17.90 -11.61
C ALA A 29 -25.31 -19.00 -10.87
N ASN A 30 -25.25 -20.22 -11.39
CA ASN A 30 -25.80 -21.38 -10.71
C ASN A 30 -24.76 -21.94 -9.71
N THR A 31 -24.84 -21.50 -8.46
CA THR A 31 -23.86 -21.76 -7.40
C THR A 31 -24.47 -22.47 -6.18
N PRO A 32 -25.01 -23.69 -6.34
CA PRO A 32 -25.77 -24.37 -5.26
C PRO A 32 -24.91 -24.67 -4.02
N VAL A 33 -23.60 -24.86 -4.15
CA VAL A 33 -22.68 -25.08 -3.01
C VAL A 33 -22.49 -23.79 -2.23
N TRP A 34 -22.16 -22.71 -2.93
CA TRP A 34 -22.00 -21.38 -2.33
C TRP A 34 -23.28 -20.90 -1.63
N ASP A 35 -24.41 -21.02 -2.30
CA ASP A 35 -25.72 -20.64 -1.74
C ASP A 35 -26.06 -21.49 -0.48
N GLY A 36 -25.73 -22.78 -0.56
CA GLY A 36 -25.89 -23.70 0.57
C GLY A 36 -25.02 -23.36 1.76
N LEU A 37 -23.76 -22.95 1.51
CA LEU A 37 -22.85 -22.50 2.55
C LEU A 37 -23.35 -21.22 3.24
N LEU A 38 -23.74 -20.20 2.48
CA LEU A 38 -24.30 -18.96 3.02
C LEU A 38 -25.57 -19.19 3.84
N ALA A 39 -26.42 -20.14 3.42
CA ALA A 39 -27.70 -20.43 4.09
C ALA A 39 -27.56 -21.26 5.36
N ASN A 40 -26.56 -22.16 5.44
CA ASN A 40 -26.54 -23.22 6.44
C ASN A 40 -25.30 -23.27 7.33
N ASN A 41 -24.26 -22.50 6.99
CA ASN A 41 -23.02 -22.51 7.73
C ASN A 41 -22.83 -21.21 8.52
N PRO A 42 -22.02 -21.20 9.60
CA PRO A 42 -21.59 -19.97 10.24
C PRO A 42 -20.92 -19.06 9.22
N ASN A 43 -21.41 -17.85 9.10
CA ASN A 43 -20.84 -16.86 8.20
C ASN A 43 -20.94 -15.45 8.77
N SER A 44 -20.08 -14.55 8.26
CA SER A 44 -19.98 -13.15 8.64
C SER A 44 -19.45 -12.32 7.49
N ARG A 45 -19.26 -11.02 7.69
CA ARG A 45 -18.73 -10.09 6.69
C ARG A 45 -17.35 -9.59 7.09
N ILE A 46 -16.46 -9.51 6.10
CA ILE A 46 -15.07 -9.08 6.25
C ILE A 46 -14.82 -7.81 5.45
N GLN A 47 -14.27 -6.79 6.11
CA GLN A 47 -13.83 -5.54 5.47
C GLN A 47 -12.53 -5.77 4.69
N THR A 48 -12.51 -5.33 3.43
CA THR A 48 -11.40 -5.58 2.50
C THR A 48 -10.85 -4.30 1.84
N SER A 49 -11.31 -3.12 2.27
CA SER A 49 -10.98 -1.84 1.63
C SER A 49 -10.66 -0.76 2.65
N GLY A 50 -10.11 0.35 2.18
CA GLY A 50 -9.83 1.53 2.99
C GLY A 50 -8.97 1.24 4.22
N LEU A 51 -9.25 1.92 5.32
CA LEU A 51 -8.45 1.84 6.55
C LEU A 51 -8.39 0.44 7.16
N ALA A 52 -9.39 -0.41 6.92
CA ALA A 52 -9.41 -1.78 7.43
C ALA A 52 -8.28 -2.66 6.89
N VAL A 53 -7.71 -2.29 5.74
CA VAL A 53 -6.58 -2.98 5.11
C VAL A 53 -5.34 -2.09 4.95
N GLY A 54 -5.32 -0.94 5.62
CA GLY A 54 -4.17 -0.03 5.61
C GLY A 54 -4.06 0.88 4.39
N LEU A 55 -5.13 1.00 3.61
CA LEU A 55 -5.26 1.93 2.48
C LEU A 55 -5.97 3.22 2.92
N PRO A 56 -5.88 4.31 2.13
CA PRO A 56 -6.69 5.50 2.34
C PRO A 56 -8.19 5.19 2.41
N ASP A 57 -8.94 5.99 3.16
CA ASP A 57 -10.38 5.84 3.26
C ASP A 57 -11.06 5.88 1.87
N GLY A 58 -12.01 4.97 1.63
CA GLY A 58 -12.70 4.84 0.36
C GLY A 58 -11.89 4.20 -0.78
N GLN A 59 -10.61 3.88 -0.58
CA GLN A 59 -9.83 3.18 -1.60
C GLN A 59 -10.15 1.69 -1.60
N MET A 60 -10.45 1.15 -2.79
CA MET A 60 -10.69 -0.28 -2.98
C MET A 60 -9.46 -1.11 -2.61
N GLY A 61 -9.69 -2.30 -2.05
CA GLY A 61 -8.66 -3.28 -1.79
C GLY A 61 -8.06 -3.86 -3.07
N ASN A 62 -7.00 -4.63 -2.91
CA ASN A 62 -6.36 -5.40 -3.98
C ASN A 62 -5.72 -6.65 -3.40
N SER A 63 -5.37 -7.60 -4.27
CA SER A 63 -4.89 -8.92 -3.84
C SER A 63 -3.56 -8.84 -3.07
N GLU A 64 -2.64 -7.93 -3.44
CA GLU A 64 -1.36 -7.77 -2.72
C GLU A 64 -1.58 -7.35 -1.27
N VAL A 65 -2.34 -6.28 -1.07
CA VAL A 65 -2.69 -5.76 0.25
C VAL A 65 -3.54 -6.76 1.03
N GLY A 66 -4.53 -7.37 0.38
CA GLY A 66 -5.42 -8.34 1.01
C GLY A 66 -4.66 -9.54 1.58
N HIS A 67 -3.87 -10.23 0.75
CA HIS A 67 -3.09 -11.40 1.18
C HIS A 67 -2.03 -11.04 2.23
N MET A 68 -1.42 -9.85 2.14
CA MET A 68 -0.47 -9.39 3.15
C MET A 68 -1.14 -9.19 4.51
N ASN A 69 -2.32 -8.57 4.57
CA ASN A 69 -3.06 -8.40 5.82
C ASN A 69 -3.50 -9.74 6.41
N ILE A 70 -3.98 -10.67 5.55
CA ILE A 70 -4.37 -12.02 5.99
C ILE A 70 -3.19 -12.73 6.64
N GLY A 71 -2.05 -12.82 5.94
CA GLY A 71 -0.88 -13.53 6.44
C GLY A 71 -0.23 -12.89 7.66
N ALA A 72 -0.18 -11.56 7.68
CA ALA A 72 0.42 -10.80 8.78
C ALA A 72 -0.42 -10.84 10.08
N GLY A 73 -1.72 -11.13 10.02
CA GLY A 73 -2.61 -11.09 11.17
C GLY A 73 -2.74 -9.70 11.79
N ARG A 74 -2.46 -8.66 11.02
CA ARG A 74 -2.49 -7.24 11.41
C ARG A 74 -2.75 -6.36 10.22
N THR A 75 -3.29 -5.16 10.45
CA THR A 75 -3.40 -4.16 9.38
C THR A 75 -2.03 -3.66 9.00
N VAL A 76 -1.62 -3.87 7.73
CA VAL A 76 -0.35 -3.41 7.17
C VAL A 76 -0.60 -2.11 6.42
N TYR A 77 -0.30 -1.00 7.09
CA TYR A 77 -0.54 0.33 6.52
C TYR A 77 0.44 0.64 5.38
N GLN A 78 -0.10 1.08 4.23
CA GLN A 78 0.68 1.71 3.18
C GLN A 78 1.28 3.03 3.67
N ASN A 79 2.41 3.47 3.10
CA ASN A 79 3.15 4.64 3.60
C ASN A 79 2.28 5.89 3.76
N LEU A 80 1.42 6.20 2.78
CA LEU A 80 0.48 7.33 2.87
C LEU A 80 -0.38 7.23 4.12
N THR A 81 -1.08 6.10 4.27
CA THR A 81 -2.02 5.88 5.38
C THR A 81 -1.29 5.79 6.72
N ARG A 82 -0.11 5.14 6.75
CA ARG A 82 0.75 5.03 7.94
C ARG A 82 1.15 6.40 8.48
N ILE A 83 1.60 7.30 7.61
CA ILE A 83 2.05 8.63 7.99
C ILE A 83 0.85 9.51 8.37
N THR A 84 -0.23 9.47 7.58
CA THR A 84 -1.47 10.20 7.88
C THR A 84 -2.05 9.78 9.24
N LYS A 85 -2.06 8.47 9.52
CA LYS A 85 -2.50 7.95 10.83
C LYS A 85 -1.58 8.43 11.96
N ALA A 86 -0.26 8.36 11.77
CA ALA A 86 0.69 8.85 12.78
C ALA A 86 0.52 10.34 13.09
N ILE A 87 0.16 11.16 12.09
CA ILE A 87 -0.17 12.59 12.29
C ILE A 87 -1.45 12.73 13.13
N ALA A 88 -2.48 11.95 12.80
CA ALA A 88 -3.77 12.00 13.51
C ALA A 88 -3.66 11.53 14.96
N ASP A 89 -2.88 10.48 15.21
CA ASP A 89 -2.64 9.91 16.55
C ASP A 89 -1.66 10.74 17.38
N GLY A 90 -0.86 11.61 16.74
CA GLY A 90 0.18 12.42 17.39
C GLY A 90 1.58 11.80 17.37
N ASP A 91 1.74 10.53 17.05
CA ASP A 91 3.01 9.80 17.03
C ASP A 91 4.03 10.39 16.05
N PHE A 92 3.53 11.02 14.99
CA PHE A 92 4.35 11.73 14.01
C PHE A 92 5.25 12.77 14.66
N PHE A 93 4.72 13.52 15.63
CA PHE A 93 5.42 14.61 16.31
C PHE A 93 6.45 14.12 17.34
N GLU A 94 6.46 12.80 17.63
CA GLU A 94 7.42 12.13 18.49
C GLU A 94 8.40 11.23 17.70
N ASN A 95 8.34 11.26 16.37
CA ASN A 95 9.21 10.43 15.54
C ASN A 95 10.68 10.76 15.79
N ALA A 96 11.44 9.78 16.28
CA ALA A 96 12.79 9.97 16.79
C ALA A 96 13.79 10.55 15.74
N ALA A 97 13.67 10.16 14.47
CA ALA A 97 14.54 10.66 13.41
C ALA A 97 14.23 12.12 13.10
N LEU A 98 12.95 12.47 12.98
CA LEU A 98 12.51 13.86 12.75
C LEU A 98 12.88 14.77 13.92
N VAL A 99 12.59 14.33 15.16
CA VAL A 99 12.96 15.04 16.39
C VAL A 99 14.45 15.32 16.44
N LYS A 100 15.28 14.29 16.26
CA LYS A 100 16.74 14.41 16.30
C LYS A 100 17.26 15.39 15.26
N ALA A 101 16.77 15.29 14.04
CA ALA A 101 17.23 16.13 12.93
C ALA A 101 16.85 17.60 13.12
N MET A 102 15.59 17.87 13.50
CA MET A 102 15.11 19.23 13.76
C MET A 102 15.87 19.87 14.93
N ASP A 103 16.00 19.16 16.05
CA ASP A 103 16.71 19.65 17.24
C ASP A 103 18.17 19.96 16.96
N ALA A 104 18.84 19.18 16.10
CA ALA A 104 20.25 19.41 15.74
C ALA A 104 20.46 20.76 15.05
N ALA A 105 19.53 21.18 14.18
CA ALA A 105 19.56 22.50 13.54
C ALA A 105 19.12 23.61 14.51
N ILE A 106 17.99 23.42 15.18
CA ILE A 106 17.38 24.41 16.09
C ILE A 106 18.31 24.80 17.21
N ALA A 107 19.01 23.84 17.84
CA ALA A 107 19.96 24.11 18.93
C ALA A 107 21.12 25.03 18.54
N LYS A 108 21.42 25.12 17.25
CA LYS A 108 22.47 26.00 16.70
C LYS A 108 21.90 27.28 16.07
N GLY A 109 20.59 27.47 16.10
CA GLY A 109 19.90 28.61 15.47
C GLY A 109 19.79 28.49 13.95
N ASN A 110 20.00 27.31 13.40
CA ASN A 110 19.91 27.03 11.97
C ASN A 110 18.48 26.74 11.52
N ALA A 111 18.26 26.71 10.21
CA ALA A 111 16.96 26.52 9.60
C ALA A 111 16.57 25.03 9.49
N VAL A 112 15.26 24.79 9.47
CA VAL A 112 14.66 23.53 9.03
C VAL A 112 14.04 23.75 7.67
N HIS A 113 14.51 23.00 6.68
CA HIS A 113 13.99 23.00 5.32
C HIS A 113 13.16 21.74 5.09
N VAL A 114 12.04 21.90 4.40
CA VAL A 114 11.19 20.81 3.91
C VAL A 114 11.14 20.87 2.41
N THR A 115 11.27 19.74 1.72
CA THR A 115 11.01 19.62 0.29
C THR A 115 10.11 18.43 0.01
N GLY A 116 9.32 18.49 -1.03
CA GLY A 116 8.43 17.40 -1.44
C GLY A 116 7.37 17.84 -2.42
N LEU A 117 6.68 16.86 -2.99
CA LEU A 117 5.58 17.09 -3.92
C LEU A 117 4.37 17.66 -3.18
N LEU A 118 4.13 18.96 -3.34
CA LEU A 118 3.04 19.70 -2.71
C LEU A 118 1.75 19.44 -3.47
N SER A 119 1.03 18.38 -3.11
CA SER A 119 -0.11 17.86 -3.85
C SER A 119 -1.03 17.04 -2.93
N PRO A 120 -2.35 17.07 -3.13
CA PRO A 120 -3.30 16.17 -2.45
C PRO A 120 -3.37 14.78 -3.10
N GLY A 121 -2.64 14.53 -4.22
CA GLY A 121 -2.75 13.30 -5.01
C GLY A 121 -2.31 12.03 -4.28
N GLY A 122 -1.46 12.14 -3.25
CA GLY A 122 -1.10 11.01 -2.38
C GLY A 122 -0.29 9.88 -3.03
N VAL A 123 0.31 10.11 -4.20
CA VAL A 123 1.10 9.09 -4.92
C VAL A 123 2.57 9.08 -4.47
N HIS A 124 3.19 10.23 -4.36
CA HIS A 124 4.59 10.38 -3.96
C HIS A 124 4.77 11.09 -2.63
N SER A 125 3.86 11.98 -2.29
CA SER A 125 3.82 12.81 -1.08
C SER A 125 2.37 13.21 -0.82
N HIS A 126 2.13 13.93 0.29
CA HIS A 126 0.85 14.56 0.57
C HIS A 126 1.07 15.94 1.19
N GLU A 127 0.32 16.93 0.76
CA GLU A 127 0.44 18.32 1.24
C GLU A 127 0.24 18.44 2.75
N ASP A 128 -0.66 17.66 3.36
CA ASP A 128 -0.87 17.64 4.81
C ASP A 128 0.37 17.13 5.57
N HIS A 129 1.15 16.21 5.00
CA HIS A 129 2.39 15.74 5.62
C HIS A 129 3.46 16.84 5.61
N ILE A 130 3.54 17.63 4.52
CA ILE A 130 4.43 18.79 4.42
C ILE A 130 4.06 19.84 5.47
N VAL A 131 2.77 20.14 5.60
CA VAL A 131 2.27 21.06 6.62
C VAL A 131 2.54 20.54 8.04
N ALA A 132 2.38 19.23 8.27
CA ALA A 132 2.69 18.60 9.57
C ALA A 132 4.18 18.71 9.92
N LEU A 133 5.10 18.55 8.96
CA LEU A 133 6.54 18.75 9.16
C LEU A 133 6.86 20.21 9.54
N ALA A 134 6.29 21.18 8.86
CA ALA A 134 6.45 22.60 9.20
C ALA A 134 5.91 22.91 10.60
N LYS A 135 4.73 22.41 10.93
CA LYS A 135 4.12 22.54 12.25
C LYS A 135 5.00 21.92 13.34
N MET A 136 5.52 20.72 13.12
CA MET A 136 6.43 20.04 14.04
C MET A 136 7.69 20.88 14.30
N ALA A 137 8.33 21.40 13.25
CA ALA A 137 9.52 22.22 13.39
C ALA A 137 9.26 23.47 14.28
N VAL A 138 8.12 24.16 14.07
CA VAL A 138 7.74 25.31 14.88
C VAL A 138 7.43 24.91 16.33
N GLN A 139 6.72 23.83 16.54
CA GLN A 139 6.44 23.29 17.90
C GLN A 139 7.72 22.96 18.66
N ARG A 140 8.76 22.50 17.97
CA ARG A 140 10.08 22.25 18.55
C ARG A 140 10.91 23.51 18.77
N GLY A 141 10.44 24.67 18.34
CA GLY A 141 11.07 25.97 18.58
C GLY A 141 11.90 26.51 17.42
N ALA A 142 11.76 25.96 16.21
CA ALA A 142 12.40 26.51 15.03
C ALA A 142 11.96 27.97 14.79
N LYS A 143 12.94 28.83 14.50
CA LYS A 143 12.72 30.25 14.14
C LYS A 143 12.78 30.48 12.64
N GLN A 144 13.27 29.51 11.90
CA GLN A 144 13.45 29.54 10.46
C GLN A 144 12.98 28.19 9.90
N VAL A 145 11.86 28.19 9.18
CA VAL A 145 11.28 27.00 8.54
C VAL A 145 10.96 27.37 7.09
N TYR A 146 11.46 26.59 6.14
CA TYR A 146 11.31 26.91 4.73
C TYR A 146 10.82 25.71 3.93
N LEU A 147 9.90 25.94 2.99
CA LEU A 147 9.42 24.94 2.05
C LEU A 147 10.00 25.19 0.66
N HIS A 148 10.63 24.17 0.11
CA HIS A 148 10.95 24.07 -1.31
C HIS A 148 9.89 23.22 -1.98
N ALA A 149 8.85 23.87 -2.54
CA ALA A 149 7.68 23.23 -3.06
C ALA A 149 7.94 22.64 -4.45
N ILE A 150 7.64 21.34 -4.61
CA ILE A 150 7.61 20.67 -5.90
C ILE A 150 6.16 20.57 -6.34
N LEU A 151 5.83 20.96 -7.56
CA LEU A 151 4.46 20.94 -8.09
C LEU A 151 4.19 19.69 -8.92
N ASP A 152 2.94 19.23 -8.93
CA ASP A 152 2.53 17.94 -9.49
C ASP A 152 2.19 18.01 -10.99
N GLY A 153 0.93 18.23 -11.34
CA GLY A 153 0.45 18.32 -12.72
C GLY A 153 0.47 17.00 -13.52
N ARG A 154 0.74 15.86 -12.85
CA ARG A 154 0.79 14.53 -13.44
C ARG A 154 -0.13 13.53 -12.72
N ASP A 155 -0.05 13.47 -11.41
CA ASP A 155 -0.95 12.67 -10.58
C ASP A 155 -2.22 13.47 -10.23
N MET A 156 -2.16 14.78 -10.46
CA MET A 156 -3.27 15.74 -10.40
C MET A 156 -3.42 16.46 -11.75
N PRO A 157 -4.55 17.14 -12.00
CA PRO A 157 -4.75 17.91 -13.22
C PRO A 157 -3.60 18.89 -13.51
N PRO A 158 -3.25 19.13 -14.78
CA PRO A 158 -2.04 19.89 -15.15
C PRO A 158 -1.95 21.32 -14.59
N ARG A 159 -3.06 21.96 -14.24
CA ARG A 159 -3.13 23.31 -13.65
C ARG A 159 -4.03 23.27 -12.43
N SER A 160 -3.54 22.72 -11.31
CA SER A 160 -4.30 22.53 -10.07
C SER A 160 -3.50 22.84 -8.81
N ALA A 161 -2.29 23.40 -8.92
CA ALA A 161 -1.41 23.63 -7.78
C ALA A 161 -1.81 24.84 -6.89
N GLU A 162 -2.65 25.74 -7.36
CA GLU A 162 -3.01 26.95 -6.62
C GLU A 162 -3.58 26.68 -5.20
N PRO A 163 -4.53 25.75 -4.99
CA PRO A 163 -5.05 25.44 -3.66
C PRO A 163 -3.98 24.88 -2.72
N SER A 164 -3.05 24.05 -3.22
CA SER A 164 -1.97 23.47 -2.42
C SER A 164 -0.95 24.53 -1.98
N ILE A 165 -0.60 25.48 -2.85
CA ILE A 165 0.24 26.63 -2.50
C ILE A 165 -0.47 27.48 -1.44
N ALA A 166 -1.75 27.81 -1.64
CA ALA A 166 -2.53 28.57 -0.69
C ALA A 166 -2.64 27.88 0.68
N LEU A 167 -2.77 26.54 0.72
CA LEU A 167 -2.74 25.76 1.94
C LEU A 167 -1.42 25.93 2.69
N ALA A 168 -0.28 25.80 1.99
CA ALA A 168 1.04 25.96 2.60
C ALA A 168 1.29 27.39 3.10
N GLU A 169 0.95 28.42 2.31
CA GLU A 169 1.08 29.83 2.71
C GLU A 169 0.19 30.16 3.93
N LYS A 170 -1.04 29.65 3.95
CA LYS A 170 -1.93 29.76 5.10
C LYS A 170 -1.33 29.12 6.35
N ALA A 171 -0.79 27.90 6.22
CA ALA A 171 -0.16 27.21 7.33
C ALA A 171 1.01 28.01 7.92
N PHE A 172 1.92 28.56 7.11
CA PHE A 172 3.01 29.42 7.58
C PHE A 172 2.50 30.72 8.23
N SER A 173 1.45 31.32 7.68
CA SER A 173 0.83 32.50 8.27
C SER A 173 0.25 32.21 9.65
N GLU A 174 -0.44 31.08 9.83
CA GLU A 174 -1.01 30.65 11.12
C GLU A 174 0.08 30.27 12.13
N LEU A 175 1.17 29.66 11.68
CA LEU A 175 2.33 29.34 12.53
C LEU A 175 3.14 30.59 12.92
N GLY A 176 2.99 31.70 12.21
CA GLY A 176 3.75 32.93 12.43
C GLY A 176 5.26 32.81 12.12
N VAL A 177 5.69 31.69 11.56
CA VAL A 177 7.07 31.38 11.21
C VAL A 177 7.09 30.57 9.93
N GLY A 178 8.03 30.88 9.03
CA GLY A 178 8.27 30.12 7.82
C GLY A 178 7.76 30.78 6.54
N ALA A 179 8.19 30.24 5.41
CA ALA A 179 7.80 30.69 4.08
C ALA A 179 8.09 29.60 3.04
N ILE A 180 7.45 29.71 1.86
CA ILE A 180 7.90 29.00 0.67
C ILE A 180 9.13 29.73 0.12
N ALA A 181 10.23 29.02 -0.06
CA ALA A 181 11.52 29.59 -0.53
C ALA A 181 11.76 29.36 -2.02
N SER A 182 11.23 28.27 -2.58
CA SER A 182 11.31 27.99 -4.01
C SER A 182 10.12 27.17 -4.48
N VAL A 183 9.81 27.28 -5.78
CA VAL A 183 8.77 26.51 -6.47
C VAL A 183 9.36 25.91 -7.73
N VAL A 184 9.13 24.62 -7.98
CA VAL A 184 9.63 23.93 -9.18
C VAL A 184 8.71 22.80 -9.58
N GLY A 185 8.50 22.56 -10.86
CA GLY A 185 7.75 21.41 -11.36
C GLY A 185 8.48 20.08 -11.14
N ARG A 186 7.72 19.01 -10.92
CA ARG A 186 8.27 17.67 -10.66
C ARG A 186 9.12 17.12 -11.82
N TYR A 187 8.93 17.60 -13.03
CA TYR A 187 9.75 17.25 -14.19
C TYR A 187 11.24 17.48 -13.93
N TYR A 188 11.58 18.52 -13.14
CA TYR A 188 12.94 18.87 -12.79
C TYR A 188 13.41 18.19 -11.50
N ALA A 189 12.69 18.39 -10.40
CA ALA A 189 13.13 17.95 -9.08
C ALA A 189 12.92 16.45 -8.81
N MET A 190 12.07 15.77 -9.59
CA MET A 190 11.69 14.38 -9.39
C MET A 190 11.97 13.52 -10.63
N ASP A 191 13.11 13.75 -11.27
CA ASP A 191 13.61 12.86 -12.32
C ASP A 191 13.96 11.47 -11.75
N ARG A 192 13.97 10.45 -12.60
CA ARG A 192 14.38 9.07 -12.26
C ARG A 192 15.16 8.37 -13.36
N ASP A 193 15.55 9.13 -14.40
CA ASP A 193 16.22 8.63 -15.59
C ASP A 193 17.64 9.17 -15.74
N ASN A 194 18.23 9.70 -14.60
CA ASN A 194 19.54 10.30 -14.54
C ASN A 194 19.71 11.53 -15.46
N ARG A 195 18.63 12.30 -15.61
CA ARG A 195 18.66 13.59 -16.28
C ARG A 195 19.12 14.68 -15.30
N TRP A 196 20.40 14.60 -14.97
CA TRP A 196 21.01 15.42 -13.94
C TRP A 196 20.93 16.92 -14.19
N ASP A 197 20.88 17.35 -15.46
CA ASP A 197 20.61 18.72 -15.86
C ASP A 197 19.28 19.27 -15.31
N ARG A 198 18.26 18.43 -15.21
CA ARG A 198 16.97 18.79 -14.60
C ARG A 198 17.09 18.91 -13.09
N VAL A 199 17.65 17.90 -12.44
CA VAL A 199 17.84 17.86 -10.98
C VAL A 199 18.69 19.02 -10.49
N GLN A 200 19.73 19.38 -11.24
CA GLN A 200 20.61 20.50 -10.93
C GLN A 200 19.86 21.82 -10.81
N THR A 201 18.87 22.09 -11.68
CA THR A 201 18.11 23.35 -11.62
C THR A 201 17.34 23.50 -10.31
N ALA A 202 16.76 22.42 -9.80
CA ALA A 202 16.10 22.39 -8.50
C ALA A 202 17.10 22.51 -7.35
N TYR A 203 18.22 21.79 -7.44
CA TYR A 203 19.31 21.83 -6.45
C TYR A 203 19.90 23.22 -6.29
N ASP A 204 20.22 23.90 -7.40
CA ASP A 204 20.80 25.25 -7.39
C ASP A 204 19.82 26.29 -6.86
N ALA A 205 18.53 26.17 -7.17
CA ALA A 205 17.49 27.03 -6.59
C ALA A 205 17.44 26.90 -5.06
N MET A 206 17.61 25.68 -4.52
CA MET A 206 17.57 25.41 -3.09
C MET A 206 18.86 25.82 -2.37
N THR A 207 20.04 25.67 -3.00
CA THR A 207 21.35 25.80 -2.32
C THR A 207 22.01 27.15 -2.50
N ILE A 208 21.94 27.72 -3.69
CA ILE A 208 22.58 29.01 -4.01
C ILE A 208 21.59 30.12 -4.41
N GLY A 209 20.28 29.81 -4.37
CA GLY A 209 19.23 30.76 -4.76
C GLY A 209 19.27 31.11 -6.24
N GLN A 210 19.80 30.22 -7.08
CA GLN A 210 19.85 30.42 -8.52
C GLN A 210 18.76 29.60 -9.20
N GLY A 211 17.65 30.25 -9.48
CA GLY A 211 16.57 29.69 -10.28
C GLY A 211 16.59 30.18 -11.72
N VAL A 212 15.78 29.55 -12.57
CA VAL A 212 15.51 30.04 -13.93
C VAL A 212 14.69 31.33 -13.87
N GLN A 213 13.83 31.42 -12.86
CA GLN A 213 12.93 32.54 -12.59
C GLN A 213 13.02 33.01 -11.14
N THR A 214 12.51 34.21 -10.88
CA THR A 214 12.29 34.74 -9.53
C THR A 214 10.88 35.30 -9.41
N ALA A 215 10.32 35.28 -8.19
CA ALA A 215 9.01 35.86 -7.88
C ALA A 215 8.97 36.37 -6.43
N ALA A 216 8.08 37.28 -6.10
CA ALA A 216 7.94 37.81 -4.74
C ALA A 216 7.21 36.83 -3.79
N ASN A 217 6.40 35.91 -4.32
CA ASN A 217 5.70 34.85 -3.57
C ASN A 217 5.37 33.68 -4.49
N ALA A 218 4.90 32.56 -3.90
CA ALA A 218 4.63 31.34 -4.64
C ALA A 218 3.43 31.44 -5.59
N GLN A 219 2.41 32.24 -5.25
CA GLN A 219 1.26 32.47 -6.13
C GLN A 219 1.64 33.26 -7.38
N GLU A 220 2.51 34.29 -7.23
CA GLU A 220 3.07 35.01 -8.38
C GLU A 220 3.94 34.11 -9.24
N ALA A 221 4.76 33.24 -8.65
CA ALA A 221 5.56 32.24 -9.37
C ALA A 221 4.68 31.35 -10.24
N LEU A 222 3.59 30.81 -9.67
CA LEU A 222 2.64 29.95 -10.40
C LEU A 222 1.93 30.73 -11.51
N SER A 223 1.41 31.93 -11.23
CA SER A 223 0.71 32.76 -12.20
C SER A 223 1.60 33.14 -13.37
N ALA A 224 2.86 33.49 -13.11
CA ALA A 224 3.84 33.79 -14.13
C ALA A 224 4.20 32.56 -14.99
N ALA A 225 4.27 31.36 -14.38
CA ALA A 225 4.48 30.11 -15.09
C ALA A 225 3.32 29.82 -16.05
N TYR A 226 2.09 29.95 -15.58
CA TYR A 226 0.89 29.78 -16.42
C TYR A 226 0.80 30.79 -17.57
N ALA A 227 1.28 32.01 -17.35
CA ALA A 227 1.35 33.04 -18.39
C ALA A 227 2.41 32.72 -19.47
N ARG A 228 3.42 31.90 -19.15
CA ARG A 228 4.40 31.34 -20.11
C ARG A 228 3.95 30.04 -20.75
N ASP A 229 2.69 29.63 -20.52
CA ASP A 229 2.10 28.36 -20.98
C ASP A 229 2.78 27.10 -20.37
N GLU A 230 3.43 27.26 -19.23
CA GLU A 230 3.86 26.13 -18.40
C GLU A 230 2.65 25.56 -17.66
N ASN A 231 2.68 24.28 -17.32
CA ASN A 231 1.75 23.66 -16.37
C ASN A 231 2.54 23.23 -15.13
N ASP A 232 1.84 22.75 -14.10
CA ASP A 232 2.44 22.43 -12.80
C ASP A 232 3.67 21.52 -12.92
N GLU A 233 3.59 20.48 -13.77
CA GLU A 233 4.69 19.52 -13.97
C GLU A 233 5.97 20.18 -14.48
N PHE A 234 5.84 21.24 -15.29
CA PHE A 234 6.95 21.87 -16.03
C PHE A 234 7.27 23.28 -15.53
N VAL A 235 6.75 23.70 -14.39
CA VAL A 235 7.13 25.01 -13.81
C VAL A 235 8.64 25.08 -13.63
N ALA A 236 9.28 26.04 -14.32
CA ALA A 236 10.70 26.26 -14.23
C ALA A 236 11.09 26.66 -12.80
N ALA A 237 12.29 26.20 -12.36
CA ALA A 237 12.78 26.48 -11.00
C ALA A 237 12.73 27.99 -10.70
N THR A 238 11.87 28.38 -9.78
CA THR A 238 11.58 29.77 -9.40
C THR A 238 11.97 29.99 -7.94
N VAL A 239 12.88 30.90 -7.69
CA VAL A 239 13.31 31.32 -6.35
C VAL A 239 12.39 32.43 -5.85
N ILE A 240 11.90 32.30 -4.62
CA ILE A 240 11.14 33.37 -3.98
C ILE A 240 12.12 34.35 -3.36
N THR A 241 11.93 35.64 -3.66
CA THR A 241 12.82 36.74 -3.26
C THR A 241 12.09 37.72 -2.36
N ASP A 242 12.86 38.34 -1.47
CA ASP A 242 12.39 39.45 -0.64
C ASP A 242 12.31 40.77 -1.43
N ALA A 243 11.93 41.86 -0.78
CA ALA A 243 11.80 43.17 -1.41
C ALA A 243 13.14 43.74 -1.91
N SER A 244 14.29 43.20 -1.50
CA SER A 244 15.62 43.59 -1.99
C SER A 244 16.05 42.78 -3.22
N GLY A 245 15.29 41.74 -3.58
CA GLY A 245 15.60 40.78 -4.63
C GLY A 245 16.52 39.65 -4.18
N ALA A 246 16.81 39.53 -2.89
CA ALA A 246 17.58 38.42 -2.33
C ALA A 246 16.67 37.20 -2.10
N PRO A 247 17.17 35.96 -2.26
CA PRO A 247 16.43 34.77 -1.93
C PRO A 247 15.89 34.83 -0.49
N VAL A 248 14.61 34.47 -0.29
CA VAL A 248 14.00 34.38 1.06
C VAL A 248 14.79 33.41 1.93
N ALA A 249 15.24 32.30 1.37
CA ALA A 249 16.17 31.37 2.01
C ALA A 249 16.93 30.52 0.99
N THR A 250 18.10 30.06 1.42
CA THR A 250 18.87 28.98 0.79
C THR A 250 19.30 28.00 1.86
N ILE A 251 19.59 26.77 1.48
CA ILE A 251 20.08 25.73 2.39
C ILE A 251 21.56 25.97 2.66
N ASN A 252 21.95 26.02 3.94
CA ASN A 252 23.29 26.34 4.40
C ASN A 252 23.85 25.26 5.33
N ASP A 253 25.13 25.40 5.66
CA ASP A 253 25.81 24.51 6.60
C ASP A 253 25.11 24.55 7.98
N GLY A 254 24.85 23.38 8.51
CA GLY A 254 24.16 23.20 9.79
C GLY A 254 22.64 23.23 9.72
N ASP A 255 22.04 23.51 8.56
CA ASP A 255 20.60 23.37 8.38
C ASP A 255 20.20 21.89 8.32
N THR A 256 18.93 21.61 8.60
CA THR A 256 18.32 20.28 8.37
C THR A 256 17.43 20.34 7.14
N LEU A 257 17.51 19.32 6.27
CA LEU A 257 16.62 19.14 5.13
C LEU A 257 15.80 17.86 5.29
N ILE A 258 14.48 17.97 5.17
CA ILE A 258 13.56 16.85 5.24
C ILE A 258 12.84 16.70 3.91
N CYS A 259 12.98 15.53 3.27
CA CYS A 259 12.24 15.21 2.06
C CYS A 259 10.94 14.49 2.42
N ALA A 260 9.80 15.13 2.14
CA ALA A 260 8.47 14.66 2.52
C ALA A 260 7.89 13.58 1.60
N ASN A 261 8.60 13.19 0.54
CA ASN A 261 8.15 12.12 -0.33
C ASN A 261 8.25 10.77 0.38
N PHE A 262 7.22 9.94 0.26
CA PHE A 262 7.17 8.59 0.82
C PHE A 262 7.27 7.49 -0.25
N ARG A 263 7.32 7.84 -1.53
CA ARG A 263 7.61 6.92 -2.64
C ARG A 263 9.03 7.15 -3.16
N PRO A 264 9.88 6.10 -3.18
CA PRO A 264 11.32 6.23 -3.37
C PRO A 264 11.76 6.64 -4.77
N ASP A 265 11.12 6.10 -5.80
CA ASP A 265 11.64 6.06 -7.19
C ASP A 265 12.08 7.43 -7.75
N ARG A 266 11.38 8.50 -7.40
CA ARG A 266 11.63 9.87 -7.87
C ARG A 266 12.25 10.79 -6.82
N ALA A 267 12.59 10.27 -5.63
CA ALA A 267 13.25 11.03 -4.57
C ALA A 267 14.76 10.73 -4.48
N ARG A 268 15.21 9.62 -5.09
CA ARG A 268 16.60 9.15 -4.99
C ARG A 268 17.61 10.15 -5.52
N GLU A 269 17.38 10.70 -6.71
CA GLU A 269 18.37 11.54 -7.41
C GLU A 269 18.63 12.84 -6.65
N ILE A 270 17.59 13.60 -6.31
CA ILE A 270 17.75 14.84 -5.54
C ILE A 270 18.36 14.56 -4.15
N THR A 271 17.99 13.45 -3.51
CA THR A 271 18.57 13.05 -2.23
C THR A 271 20.07 12.79 -2.36
N ARG A 272 20.49 12.00 -3.35
CA ARG A 272 21.90 11.72 -3.62
C ARG A 272 22.71 12.99 -3.88
N ALA A 273 22.12 13.96 -4.59
CA ALA A 273 22.77 15.25 -4.83
C ALA A 273 23.10 16.01 -3.53
N PHE A 274 22.27 15.86 -2.47
CA PHE A 274 22.53 16.48 -1.18
C PHE A 274 23.48 15.66 -0.28
N VAL A 275 23.31 14.33 -0.22
CA VAL A 275 23.95 13.53 0.83
C VAL A 275 25.26 12.88 0.42
N LEU A 276 25.44 12.53 -0.87
CA LEU A 276 26.69 11.92 -1.32
C LEU A 276 27.81 12.94 -1.30
N ASP A 277 28.99 12.48 -0.90
CA ASP A 277 30.23 13.26 -0.89
C ASP A 277 30.82 13.43 -2.31
N ASP A 278 32.11 13.31 -2.47
CA ASP A 278 32.80 13.40 -3.75
C ASP A 278 32.51 12.19 -4.67
N SER A 279 31.78 11.20 -4.18
CA SER A 279 31.28 10.08 -5.00
C SER A 279 30.09 10.46 -5.88
N PHE A 280 29.48 11.62 -5.67
CA PHE A 280 28.41 12.11 -6.52
C PHE A 280 28.97 12.63 -7.86
N ASP A 281 28.50 12.05 -8.94
CA ASP A 281 28.98 12.32 -10.31
C ASP A 281 27.90 12.86 -11.27
N GLY A 282 26.71 13.20 -10.74
CA GLY A 282 25.58 13.65 -11.55
C GLY A 282 25.80 15.03 -12.19
N PHE A 283 26.33 15.99 -11.43
CA PHE A 283 26.66 17.35 -11.89
C PHE A 283 27.66 18.03 -10.94
N GLU A 284 28.31 19.08 -11.40
CA GLU A 284 29.17 19.90 -10.55
C GLU A 284 28.34 20.80 -9.62
N ARG A 285 28.45 20.56 -8.31
CA ARG A 285 27.74 21.32 -7.30
C ARG A 285 28.48 22.60 -6.96
N ALA A 286 27.94 23.77 -7.30
CA ALA A 286 28.51 25.08 -6.95
C ALA A 286 28.59 25.27 -5.41
N LYS A 287 27.68 24.63 -4.66
CA LYS A 287 27.66 24.58 -3.20
C LYS A 287 27.16 23.22 -2.74
N ARG A 288 27.86 22.62 -1.80
CA ARG A 288 27.38 21.43 -1.08
C ARG A 288 27.21 21.80 0.40
N PRO A 289 25.98 22.03 0.88
CA PRO A 289 25.74 22.35 2.29
C PRO A 289 26.15 21.17 3.18
N ALA A 290 26.90 21.43 4.23
CA ALA A 290 27.19 20.46 5.29
C ALA A 290 26.00 20.43 6.26
N LEU A 291 24.95 19.68 5.90
CA LEU A 291 23.69 19.60 6.66
C LEU A 291 23.91 19.06 8.08
N ALA A 292 23.13 19.53 9.04
CA ALA A 292 23.04 18.90 10.35
C ALA A 292 22.46 17.48 10.23
N ASP A 293 21.43 17.32 9.39
CA ASP A 293 20.90 16.03 8.96
C ASP A 293 20.10 16.19 7.65
N PHE A 294 20.03 15.08 6.90
CA PHE A 294 19.05 14.90 5.83
C PHE A 294 18.11 13.75 6.24
N VAL A 295 16.80 13.99 6.23
CA VAL A 295 15.82 12.96 6.58
C VAL A 295 15.00 12.60 5.36
N MET A 296 15.08 11.33 4.96
CA MET A 296 14.12 10.70 4.07
C MET A 296 12.85 10.36 4.87
N LEU A 297 11.67 10.71 4.36
CA LEU A 297 10.43 10.34 5.05
C LEU A 297 10.23 8.82 5.09
N THR A 298 10.58 8.13 4.00
CA THR A 298 10.72 6.66 3.94
C THR A 298 12.10 6.31 3.37
N GLU A 299 12.54 5.07 3.49
CA GLU A 299 13.81 4.65 2.89
C GLU A 299 13.74 4.70 1.37
N TYR A 300 14.63 5.47 0.74
CA TYR A 300 14.66 5.59 -0.72
C TYR A 300 15.57 4.56 -1.38
N ALA A 301 16.66 4.20 -0.74
CA ALA A 301 17.54 3.07 -1.06
C ALA A 301 18.45 2.78 0.14
N ALA A 302 18.86 1.54 0.31
CA ALA A 302 19.69 1.11 1.44
C ALA A 302 21.12 1.70 1.41
N ASP A 303 21.59 2.11 0.22
CA ASP A 303 22.91 2.70 0.01
C ASP A 303 22.95 4.23 0.21
N ILE A 304 21.81 4.87 0.47
CA ILE A 304 21.76 6.32 0.69
C ILE A 304 22.06 6.63 2.16
N PRO A 305 23.16 7.34 2.48
CA PRO A 305 23.58 7.64 3.85
C PRO A 305 22.78 8.80 4.45
N ALA A 306 21.51 8.61 4.72
CA ALA A 306 20.60 9.61 5.28
C ALA A 306 19.73 9.01 6.38
N SER A 307 19.24 9.85 7.30
CA SER A 307 18.27 9.43 8.30
C SER A 307 16.93 9.07 7.65
N CYS A 308 16.20 8.11 8.25
CA CYS A 308 14.90 7.67 7.73
C CYS A 308 13.85 7.75 8.84
N ALA A 309 12.74 8.47 8.58
CA ALA A 309 11.67 8.65 9.56
C ALA A 309 10.76 7.42 9.67
N TYR A 310 10.42 6.83 8.54
CA TYR A 310 9.55 5.65 8.45
C TYR A 310 10.24 4.55 7.63
N PRO A 311 11.18 3.80 8.22
CA PRO A 311 11.82 2.69 7.53
C PRO A 311 10.80 1.61 7.13
N PRO A 312 11.15 0.71 6.17
CA PRO A 312 10.32 -0.42 5.79
C PRO A 312 9.88 -1.20 7.03
N GLN A 313 8.60 -1.55 7.09
CA GLN A 313 8.09 -2.39 8.17
C GLN A 313 8.52 -3.83 7.90
N LYS A 314 9.33 -4.40 8.79
CA LYS A 314 9.55 -5.84 8.79
C LYS A 314 8.33 -6.50 9.39
N ILE A 315 7.63 -7.31 8.60
CA ILE A 315 6.55 -8.16 9.07
C ILE A 315 7.21 -9.41 9.66
N SER A 316 7.22 -9.50 10.97
CA SER A 316 7.72 -10.67 11.72
C SER A 316 6.54 -11.42 12.33
N ASN A 317 6.71 -12.70 12.57
CA ASN A 317 5.67 -13.57 13.09
C ASN A 317 4.37 -13.47 12.27
N ASP A 318 4.50 -13.43 10.90
CA ASP A 318 3.35 -13.74 10.07
C ASP A 318 2.91 -15.20 10.30
N LEU A 319 1.74 -15.58 9.78
CA LEU A 319 1.18 -16.91 10.02
C LEU A 319 2.12 -18.03 9.56
N GLY A 320 2.83 -17.83 8.42
CA GLY A 320 3.78 -18.79 7.89
C GLY A 320 5.01 -18.97 8.77
N GLU A 321 5.65 -17.86 9.15
CA GLU A 321 6.82 -17.85 10.04
C GLU A 321 6.48 -18.44 11.41
N TYR A 322 5.35 -18.03 11.98
CA TYR A 322 4.94 -18.45 13.32
C TYR A 322 4.66 -19.96 13.40
N LEU A 323 3.88 -20.50 12.45
CA LEU A 323 3.61 -21.94 12.36
C LEU A 323 4.87 -22.75 12.07
N SER A 324 5.76 -22.24 11.23
CA SER A 324 7.07 -22.85 10.95
C SER A 324 7.93 -22.95 12.22
N GLY A 325 7.96 -21.90 13.04
CA GLY A 325 8.66 -21.89 14.33
C GLY A 325 8.14 -22.94 15.31
N MET A 326 6.89 -23.38 15.16
CA MET A 326 6.26 -24.47 15.93
C MET A 326 6.44 -25.86 15.29
N GLY A 327 7.17 -25.97 14.18
CA GLY A 327 7.34 -27.22 13.44
C GLY A 327 6.08 -27.70 12.74
N LYS A 328 5.11 -26.83 12.49
CA LYS A 328 3.91 -27.13 11.71
C LYS A 328 4.22 -27.16 10.22
N THR A 329 3.47 -27.97 9.48
CA THR A 329 3.63 -28.09 8.03
C THR A 329 2.54 -27.30 7.30
N GLN A 330 2.91 -26.69 6.18
CA GLN A 330 2.04 -25.77 5.45
C GLN A 330 2.11 -26.02 3.95
N LEU A 331 1.00 -25.79 3.26
CA LEU A 331 0.93 -25.78 1.79
C LEU A 331 0.42 -24.41 1.32
N ARG A 332 1.09 -23.87 0.29
CA ARG A 332 0.60 -22.77 -0.53
C ARG A 332 0.31 -23.30 -1.93
N ILE A 333 -0.88 -23.07 -2.44
CA ILE A 333 -1.28 -23.54 -3.77
C ILE A 333 -2.12 -22.51 -4.50
N SER A 334 -1.77 -22.22 -5.73
CA SER A 334 -2.58 -21.42 -6.66
C SER A 334 -2.06 -21.59 -8.09
N GLU A 335 -2.77 -21.00 -9.04
CA GLU A 335 -2.27 -20.84 -10.40
C GLU A 335 -1.39 -19.59 -10.55
N THR A 336 -0.65 -19.48 -11.68
CA THR A 336 0.40 -18.47 -11.90
C THR A 336 0.01 -17.06 -11.50
N GLU A 337 -1.19 -16.60 -11.88
CA GLU A 337 -1.67 -15.23 -11.64
C GLU A 337 -1.76 -14.85 -10.16
N LYS A 338 -2.02 -15.84 -9.30
CA LYS A 338 -2.20 -15.61 -7.86
C LYS A 338 -1.18 -16.35 -6.98
N TYR A 339 -0.17 -16.96 -7.58
CA TYR A 339 0.86 -17.68 -6.83
C TYR A 339 1.67 -16.77 -5.89
N ALA A 340 2.08 -15.59 -6.37
CA ALA A 340 2.79 -14.62 -5.54
C ALA A 340 1.94 -14.14 -4.35
N HIS A 341 0.61 -14.09 -4.51
CA HIS A 341 -0.30 -13.64 -3.46
C HIS A 341 -0.34 -14.61 -2.27
N VAL A 342 -0.42 -15.94 -2.54
CA VAL A 342 -0.40 -16.95 -1.47
C VAL A 342 1.00 -17.28 -0.96
N THR A 343 2.07 -16.75 -1.56
CA THR A 343 3.47 -16.96 -1.17
C THR A 343 4.10 -15.66 -0.66
N PHE A 344 4.68 -14.86 -1.54
CA PHE A 344 5.41 -13.64 -1.22
C PHE A 344 4.60 -12.65 -0.38
N PHE A 345 3.40 -12.26 -0.84
CA PHE A 345 2.57 -11.28 -0.11
C PHE A 345 2.03 -11.86 1.19
N PHE A 346 1.54 -13.11 1.17
CA PHE A 346 1.05 -13.77 2.36
C PHE A 346 2.13 -13.94 3.45
N ASN A 347 3.38 -14.16 3.03
CA ASN A 347 4.54 -14.27 3.92
C ASN A 347 5.20 -12.89 4.18
N GLY A 348 4.43 -11.80 4.16
CA GLY A 348 4.90 -10.48 4.56
C GLY A 348 6.02 -9.89 3.69
N GLY A 349 6.11 -10.29 2.42
CA GLY A 349 7.15 -9.86 1.48
C GLY A 349 8.42 -10.74 1.51
N GLN A 350 8.34 -11.96 2.05
CA GLN A 350 9.44 -12.92 2.08
C GLN A 350 9.38 -13.87 0.89
N GLU A 351 10.47 -13.93 0.10
CA GLU A 351 10.62 -14.89 -1.00
C GLU A 351 11.01 -16.28 -0.49
N GLU A 352 11.80 -16.35 0.58
CA GLU A 352 12.29 -17.61 1.12
C GLU A 352 11.14 -18.46 1.65
N VAL A 353 11.23 -19.76 1.38
CA VAL A 353 10.28 -20.76 1.83
C VAL A 353 10.55 -21.08 3.30
N TYR A 354 9.55 -20.96 4.16
CA TYR A 354 9.71 -21.31 5.58
C TYR A 354 9.91 -22.82 5.77
N PRO A 355 10.69 -23.26 6.78
CA PRO A 355 10.77 -24.67 7.12
C PRO A 355 9.38 -25.29 7.34
N GLY A 356 9.09 -26.39 6.66
CA GLY A 356 7.77 -27.04 6.70
C GLY A 356 6.71 -26.46 5.74
N GLU A 357 7.05 -25.41 5.00
CA GLU A 357 6.21 -24.87 3.91
C GLU A 357 6.52 -25.57 2.60
N GLU A 358 5.51 -25.98 1.88
CA GLU A 358 5.57 -26.46 0.51
C GLU A 358 4.72 -25.59 -0.41
N ARG A 359 5.09 -25.50 -1.67
CA ARG A 359 4.43 -24.67 -2.67
C ARG A 359 4.06 -25.47 -3.89
N ILE A 360 2.83 -25.35 -4.36
CA ILE A 360 2.36 -25.94 -5.62
C ILE A 360 1.92 -24.81 -6.53
N LEU A 361 2.63 -24.64 -7.65
CA LEU A 361 2.26 -23.74 -8.73
C LEU A 361 1.59 -24.53 -9.84
N VAL A 362 0.41 -24.09 -10.26
CA VAL A 362 -0.28 -24.59 -11.46
C VAL A 362 -0.16 -23.51 -12.54
N PRO A 363 0.34 -23.81 -13.74
CA PRO A 363 0.40 -22.81 -14.81
C PRO A 363 -1.00 -22.30 -15.19
N SER A 364 -1.18 -20.99 -15.25
CA SER A 364 -2.39 -20.40 -15.81
C SER A 364 -2.50 -20.68 -17.32
N PRO A 365 -3.71 -20.72 -17.89
CA PRO A 365 -3.88 -21.04 -19.31
C PRO A 365 -3.26 -19.94 -20.20
N ASP A 366 -2.62 -20.37 -21.29
CA ASP A 366 -2.05 -19.48 -22.30
C ASP A 366 -3.15 -18.95 -23.23
N VAL A 367 -3.87 -17.92 -22.77
CA VAL A 367 -4.94 -17.22 -23.50
C VAL A 367 -4.71 -15.73 -23.44
N ALA A 368 -5.21 -14.98 -24.45
CA ALA A 368 -5.03 -13.53 -24.50
C ALA A 368 -5.75 -12.81 -23.34
N THR A 369 -6.95 -13.28 -22.99
CA THR A 369 -7.75 -12.79 -21.87
C THR A 369 -8.56 -13.95 -21.28
N TYR A 370 -8.82 -13.91 -19.98
CA TYR A 370 -9.41 -15.05 -19.27
C TYR A 370 -10.93 -15.23 -19.49
N ASP A 371 -11.61 -14.30 -20.14
CA ASP A 371 -12.98 -14.51 -20.64
C ASP A 371 -13.06 -15.61 -21.71
N LEU A 372 -11.95 -15.92 -22.39
CA LEU A 372 -11.85 -17.01 -23.35
C LEU A 372 -11.78 -18.41 -22.69
N LYS A 373 -11.40 -18.44 -21.40
CA LYS A 373 -11.32 -19.66 -20.61
C LYS A 373 -11.66 -19.35 -19.14
N PRO A 374 -12.94 -19.11 -18.79
CA PRO A 374 -13.35 -18.65 -17.46
C PRO A 374 -13.01 -19.61 -16.30
N GLU A 375 -12.99 -20.92 -16.57
CA GLU A 375 -12.56 -21.92 -15.59
C GLU A 375 -11.06 -21.84 -15.27
N MET A 376 -10.26 -21.17 -16.11
CA MET A 376 -8.82 -21.01 -15.98
C MET A 376 -8.10 -22.35 -15.74
N SER A 377 -7.23 -22.45 -14.76
CA SER A 377 -6.59 -23.70 -14.33
C SER A 377 -7.20 -24.29 -13.05
N LEU A 378 -8.35 -23.79 -12.63
CA LEU A 378 -9.01 -24.20 -11.39
C LEU A 378 -9.31 -25.71 -11.31
N PRO A 379 -9.70 -26.42 -12.40
CA PRO A 379 -9.86 -27.87 -12.35
C PRO A 379 -8.60 -28.60 -11.87
N GLU A 380 -7.40 -28.22 -12.36
CA GLU A 380 -6.13 -28.81 -11.95
C GLU A 380 -5.73 -28.37 -10.53
N VAL A 381 -5.95 -27.09 -10.19
CA VAL A 381 -5.71 -26.57 -8.82
C VAL A 381 -6.54 -27.36 -7.82
N SER A 382 -7.84 -27.55 -8.08
CA SER A 382 -8.76 -28.26 -7.18
C SER A 382 -8.41 -29.75 -7.04
N GLU A 383 -7.97 -30.42 -8.10
CA GLU A 383 -7.51 -31.81 -8.06
C GLU A 383 -6.28 -31.96 -7.17
N LYS A 384 -5.23 -31.17 -7.40
CA LYS A 384 -4.02 -31.16 -6.58
C LYS A 384 -4.28 -30.79 -5.13
N LEU A 385 -5.20 -29.85 -4.90
CA LEU A 385 -5.62 -29.46 -3.57
C LEU A 385 -6.33 -30.62 -2.84
N CYS A 386 -7.24 -31.33 -3.50
CA CYS A 386 -7.90 -32.51 -2.93
C CYS A 386 -6.91 -33.64 -2.58
N ASP A 387 -5.90 -33.88 -3.44
CA ASP A 387 -4.85 -34.86 -3.16
C ASP A 387 -4.00 -34.44 -1.95
N ALA A 388 -3.65 -33.18 -1.86
CA ALA A 388 -2.93 -32.61 -0.72
C ALA A 388 -3.72 -32.77 0.59
N ILE A 389 -5.01 -32.47 0.58
CA ILE A 389 -5.91 -32.64 1.73
C ILE A 389 -5.95 -34.10 2.18
N ARG A 390 -6.22 -35.04 1.26
CA ARG A 390 -6.30 -36.48 1.54
C ARG A 390 -4.98 -37.07 2.02
N SER A 391 -3.86 -36.47 1.65
CA SER A 391 -2.52 -36.89 2.12
C SER A 391 -2.34 -36.73 3.63
N ARG A 392 -3.13 -35.89 4.30
CA ARG A 392 -3.02 -35.50 5.73
C ARG A 392 -1.60 -35.08 6.12
N LYS A 393 -0.84 -34.50 5.16
CA LYS A 393 0.54 -34.08 5.38
C LYS A 393 0.64 -32.71 6.05
N TYR A 394 -0.33 -31.82 5.81
CA TYR A 394 -0.28 -30.42 6.18
C TYR A 394 -1.19 -30.12 7.37
N ASP A 395 -0.67 -29.24 8.26
CA ASP A 395 -1.46 -28.65 9.34
C ASP A 395 -2.30 -27.47 8.81
N LEU A 396 -1.71 -26.65 7.89
CA LEU A 396 -2.38 -25.54 7.23
C LEU A 396 -2.25 -25.64 5.71
N ILE A 397 -3.35 -25.36 5.01
CA ILE A 397 -3.37 -25.23 3.54
C ILE A 397 -3.96 -23.85 3.20
N VAL A 398 -3.25 -23.06 2.41
CA VAL A 398 -3.74 -21.78 1.87
C VAL A 398 -3.83 -21.90 0.36
N CYS A 399 -5.03 -21.69 -0.16
CA CYS A 399 -5.30 -21.75 -1.60
C CYS A 399 -6.05 -20.50 -2.06
N ASN A 400 -5.66 -19.98 -3.23
CA ASN A 400 -6.38 -18.91 -3.91
C ASN A 400 -6.96 -19.45 -5.22
N PHE A 401 -8.24 -19.13 -5.47
CA PHE A 401 -8.96 -19.37 -6.73
C PHE A 401 -9.06 -18.05 -7.49
N ALA A 402 -8.29 -17.93 -8.56
CA ALA A 402 -8.06 -16.68 -9.28
C ALA A 402 -9.25 -16.17 -10.12
N ASN A 403 -10.24 -17.02 -10.35
CA ASN A 403 -11.24 -16.86 -11.40
C ASN A 403 -12.07 -15.59 -11.30
N GLY A 404 -12.60 -15.26 -10.11
CA GLY A 404 -13.45 -14.08 -9.91
C GLY A 404 -12.74 -12.79 -10.32
N ASP A 405 -11.54 -12.59 -9.83
CA ASP A 405 -10.75 -11.39 -10.12
C ASP A 405 -10.29 -11.33 -11.59
N MET A 406 -9.62 -12.38 -12.05
CA MET A 406 -9.00 -12.38 -13.38
C MET A 406 -10.03 -12.31 -14.50
N VAL A 407 -11.17 -12.98 -14.38
CA VAL A 407 -12.25 -12.91 -15.36
C VAL A 407 -13.06 -11.61 -15.19
N GLY A 408 -13.29 -11.16 -13.94
CA GLY A 408 -13.96 -9.90 -13.62
C GLY A 408 -13.31 -8.70 -14.29
N HIS A 409 -11.98 -8.62 -14.29
CA HIS A 409 -11.22 -7.56 -14.96
C HIS A 409 -11.48 -7.47 -16.47
N THR A 410 -11.99 -8.51 -17.11
CA THR A 410 -12.34 -8.47 -18.54
C THR A 410 -13.64 -7.69 -18.82
N GLY A 411 -14.46 -7.45 -17.81
CA GLY A 411 -15.77 -6.81 -17.95
C GLY A 411 -16.80 -7.63 -18.73
N LYS A 412 -16.57 -8.94 -18.90
CA LYS A 412 -17.44 -9.84 -19.65
C LYS A 412 -18.37 -10.60 -18.71
N PHE A 413 -19.61 -10.11 -18.57
CA PHE A 413 -20.61 -10.66 -17.64
C PHE A 413 -20.80 -12.18 -17.76
N ASP A 414 -21.07 -12.68 -18.98
CA ASP A 414 -21.32 -14.11 -19.18
C ASP A 414 -20.10 -15.00 -18.86
N ALA A 415 -18.90 -14.46 -19.04
CA ALA A 415 -17.67 -15.16 -18.65
C ALA A 415 -17.49 -15.15 -17.13
N ALA A 416 -17.80 -14.04 -16.46
CA ALA A 416 -17.76 -13.95 -15.00
C ALA A 416 -18.77 -14.91 -14.34
N VAL A 417 -19.98 -15.06 -14.91
CA VAL A 417 -20.95 -16.07 -14.47
C VAL A 417 -20.36 -17.48 -14.52
N LYS A 418 -19.75 -17.85 -15.66
CA LYS A 418 -19.09 -19.16 -15.82
C LYS A 418 -17.92 -19.36 -14.85
N ALA A 419 -17.16 -18.28 -14.58
CA ALA A 419 -16.09 -18.31 -13.59
C ALA A 419 -16.64 -18.61 -12.19
N CYS A 420 -17.75 -18.00 -11.79
CA CYS A 420 -18.42 -18.27 -10.52
C CYS A 420 -18.94 -19.74 -10.44
N GLU A 421 -19.50 -20.26 -11.52
CA GLU A 421 -19.94 -21.67 -11.60
C GLU A 421 -18.75 -22.63 -11.46
N ALA A 422 -17.62 -22.34 -12.10
CA ALA A 422 -16.40 -23.15 -11.96
C ALA A 422 -15.86 -23.13 -10.52
N VAL A 423 -15.92 -21.98 -9.84
CA VAL A 423 -15.57 -21.86 -8.41
C VAL A 423 -16.49 -22.72 -7.55
N ASP A 424 -17.79 -22.73 -7.80
CA ASP A 424 -18.76 -23.55 -7.07
C ASP A 424 -18.48 -25.05 -7.23
N GLU A 425 -18.17 -25.50 -8.46
CA GLU A 425 -17.78 -26.89 -8.71
C GLU A 425 -16.47 -27.28 -7.98
N ALA A 426 -15.50 -26.37 -7.92
CA ALA A 426 -14.25 -26.60 -7.19
C ALA A 426 -14.50 -26.67 -5.68
N LEU A 427 -15.32 -25.77 -5.14
CA LEU A 427 -15.73 -25.80 -3.73
C LEU A 427 -16.38 -27.14 -3.36
N ALA A 428 -17.30 -27.66 -4.18
CA ALA A 428 -17.92 -28.96 -3.95
C ALA A 428 -16.90 -30.08 -3.73
N LYS A 429 -15.86 -30.15 -4.60
CA LYS A 429 -14.81 -31.16 -4.56
C LYS A 429 -13.92 -31.02 -3.32
N VAL A 430 -13.49 -29.78 -3.05
CA VAL A 430 -12.58 -29.48 -1.94
C VAL A 430 -13.23 -29.71 -0.59
N LEU A 431 -14.48 -29.27 -0.41
CA LEU A 431 -15.21 -29.49 0.84
C LEU A 431 -15.51 -30.98 1.08
N ALA A 432 -15.78 -31.74 0.02
CA ALA A 432 -15.92 -33.19 0.14
C ALA A 432 -14.60 -33.84 0.62
N ALA A 433 -13.45 -33.43 0.06
CA ALA A 433 -12.14 -33.93 0.49
C ALA A 433 -11.81 -33.53 1.94
N MET A 434 -12.18 -32.30 2.36
CA MET A 434 -12.02 -31.84 3.75
C MET A 434 -12.86 -32.67 4.72
N ALA A 435 -14.11 -32.98 4.35
CA ALA A 435 -15.00 -33.83 5.16
C ALA A 435 -14.47 -35.27 5.33
N GLU A 436 -13.79 -35.83 4.31
CA GLU A 436 -13.15 -37.16 4.39
C GLU A 436 -12.04 -37.24 5.45
N VAL A 437 -11.46 -36.11 5.82
CA VAL A 437 -10.32 -36.03 6.76
C VAL A 437 -10.66 -35.33 8.07
N ASP A 438 -11.95 -35.02 8.31
CA ASP A 438 -12.45 -34.23 9.44
C ASP A 438 -11.79 -32.82 9.51
N GLY A 439 -11.40 -32.28 8.35
CA GLY A 439 -10.76 -30.98 8.22
C GLY A 439 -11.71 -29.82 8.48
N GLU A 440 -11.15 -28.63 8.68
CA GLU A 440 -11.89 -27.39 8.89
C GLU A 440 -11.46 -26.34 7.85
N THR A 441 -12.43 -25.64 7.29
CA THR A 441 -12.22 -24.69 6.20
C THR A 441 -12.77 -23.32 6.58
N LEU A 442 -11.96 -22.29 6.39
CA LEU A 442 -12.39 -20.90 6.24
C LEU A 442 -12.42 -20.56 4.75
N ILE A 443 -13.55 -20.04 4.29
CA ILE A 443 -13.76 -19.60 2.90
C ILE A 443 -14.02 -18.12 2.93
N THR A 444 -13.27 -17.35 2.15
CA THR A 444 -13.40 -15.89 2.08
C THR A 444 -12.95 -15.38 0.71
N ALA A 445 -12.97 -14.07 0.52
CA ALA A 445 -12.29 -13.38 -0.58
C ALA A 445 -11.34 -12.31 0.00
N ASP A 446 -10.42 -11.84 -0.80
CA ASP A 446 -9.49 -10.77 -0.43
C ASP A 446 -10.01 -9.38 -0.80
N HIS A 447 -10.93 -9.29 -1.75
CA HIS A 447 -11.72 -8.13 -2.15
C HIS A 447 -12.90 -8.58 -3.03
N GLY A 448 -13.80 -7.66 -3.38
CA GLY A 448 -14.85 -7.89 -4.36
C GLY A 448 -14.45 -7.42 -5.76
N ASN A 449 -15.13 -7.97 -6.78
CA ASN A 449 -15.01 -7.61 -8.20
C ASN A 449 -16.28 -8.04 -8.95
N VAL A 450 -16.53 -9.37 -9.05
CA VAL A 450 -17.58 -9.95 -9.92
C VAL A 450 -19.01 -9.73 -9.43
N GLU A 451 -19.22 -9.20 -8.25
CA GLU A 451 -20.54 -8.78 -7.76
C GLU A 451 -21.01 -7.46 -8.38
N LEU A 452 -20.13 -6.79 -9.15
CA LEU A 452 -20.45 -5.56 -9.89
C LEU A 452 -19.78 -5.59 -11.27
N MET A 453 -20.51 -6.03 -12.30
CA MET A 453 -19.98 -6.16 -13.66
C MET A 453 -20.35 -5.00 -14.58
N VAL A 454 -21.26 -4.11 -14.16
CA VAL A 454 -21.67 -2.90 -14.88
C VAL A 454 -21.68 -1.72 -13.92
N ASP A 455 -20.98 -0.65 -14.29
CA ASP A 455 -21.00 0.60 -13.52
C ASP A 455 -22.41 1.22 -13.59
N PRO A 456 -23.09 1.37 -12.45
CA PRO A 456 -24.46 1.87 -12.41
C PRO A 456 -24.62 3.34 -12.87
N ASN A 457 -23.52 4.11 -12.88
CA ASN A 457 -23.56 5.53 -13.27
C ASN A 457 -23.34 5.72 -14.78
N SER A 458 -22.42 4.96 -15.36
CA SER A 458 -22.04 5.10 -16.77
C SER A 458 -22.67 4.07 -17.69
N GLY A 459 -23.17 2.94 -17.15
CA GLY A 459 -23.65 1.79 -17.90
C GLY A 459 -22.53 1.04 -18.67
N GLN A 460 -21.27 1.39 -18.43
CA GLN A 460 -20.13 0.72 -19.03
C GLN A 460 -19.77 -0.55 -18.24
N PRO A 461 -19.04 -1.51 -18.84
CA PRO A 461 -18.48 -2.63 -18.08
C PRO A 461 -17.64 -2.12 -16.91
N HIS A 462 -17.89 -2.66 -15.71
CA HIS A 462 -17.07 -2.42 -14.54
C HIS A 462 -15.95 -3.46 -14.51
N THR A 463 -14.70 -3.01 -14.43
CA THR A 463 -13.51 -3.87 -14.50
C THR A 463 -12.57 -3.66 -13.31
N SER A 464 -13.01 -2.93 -12.31
CA SER A 464 -12.24 -2.61 -11.10
C SER A 464 -12.76 -3.40 -9.90
N HIS A 465 -12.01 -3.39 -8.81
CA HIS A 465 -12.47 -3.94 -7.55
C HIS A 465 -13.59 -3.10 -6.93
N THR A 466 -14.28 -3.65 -5.96
CA THR A 466 -15.30 -2.94 -5.18
C THR A 466 -14.83 -2.62 -3.77
N ASN A 467 -15.57 -1.76 -3.06
CA ASN A 467 -15.29 -1.40 -1.67
C ASN A 467 -16.18 -2.16 -0.67
N TRP A 468 -16.99 -3.09 -1.15
CA TRP A 468 -17.92 -3.81 -0.29
C TRP A 468 -17.22 -4.93 0.49
N PRO A 469 -17.78 -5.28 1.67
CA PRO A 469 -17.31 -6.43 2.42
C PRO A 469 -17.51 -7.74 1.64
N VAL A 470 -16.67 -8.72 1.93
CA VAL A 470 -16.79 -10.08 1.42
C VAL A 470 -17.32 -11.03 2.49
N ALA A 471 -17.68 -12.26 2.13
CA ALA A 471 -18.06 -13.26 3.10
C ALA A 471 -16.84 -13.88 3.81
N LEU A 472 -17.03 -14.26 5.07
CA LEU A 472 -16.25 -15.28 5.76
C LEU A 472 -17.17 -16.41 6.13
N ILE A 473 -16.88 -17.64 5.71
CA ILE A 473 -17.71 -18.82 5.96
C ILE A 473 -16.85 -19.90 6.61
N TYR A 474 -17.35 -20.55 7.63
CA TYR A 474 -16.75 -21.74 8.21
C TYR A 474 -17.48 -23.00 7.75
N ASP A 475 -16.72 -24.02 7.31
CA ASP A 475 -17.22 -25.38 7.13
C ASP A 475 -16.31 -26.39 7.85
N GLY A 476 -16.94 -27.30 8.59
CA GLY A 476 -16.20 -28.30 9.35
C GLY A 476 -17.04 -28.95 10.46
N PRO A 477 -16.42 -29.82 11.28
CA PRO A 477 -17.13 -30.57 12.33
C PRO A 477 -17.82 -29.70 13.38
N ARG A 478 -17.34 -28.48 13.62
CA ARG A 478 -17.87 -27.56 14.64
C ARG A 478 -18.97 -26.63 14.14
N LYS A 479 -19.46 -26.77 12.91
CA LYS A 479 -20.40 -25.82 12.28
C LYS A 479 -21.71 -25.59 13.00
N SER A 480 -22.14 -26.55 13.83
CA SER A 480 -23.39 -26.42 14.62
C SER A 480 -23.22 -25.66 15.94
N SER A 481 -22.00 -25.47 16.41
CA SER A 481 -21.70 -24.80 17.68
C SER A 481 -20.85 -23.53 17.52
N LEU A 482 -20.16 -23.37 16.38
CA LEU A 482 -19.30 -22.22 16.10
C LEU A 482 -20.14 -21.06 15.56
N THR A 483 -19.81 -19.84 15.95
CA THR A 483 -20.30 -18.60 15.37
C THR A 483 -19.15 -17.75 14.86
N LEU A 484 -19.38 -16.92 13.83
CA LEU A 484 -18.40 -15.98 13.30
C LEU A 484 -18.88 -14.54 13.50
N ALA A 485 -17.99 -13.67 13.98
CA ALA A 485 -18.22 -12.25 14.06
C ALA A 485 -17.74 -11.54 12.78
N ASP A 486 -18.29 -10.36 12.49
CA ASP A 486 -17.78 -9.48 11.45
C ASP A 486 -16.38 -8.96 11.83
N GLY A 487 -15.53 -8.73 10.81
CA GLY A 487 -14.17 -8.28 11.04
C GLY A 487 -13.48 -7.74 9.79
N ALA A 488 -12.16 -7.85 9.76
CA ALA A 488 -11.32 -7.45 8.64
C ALA A 488 -10.35 -8.58 8.23
N LEU A 489 -9.67 -8.44 7.11
CA LEU A 489 -8.74 -9.46 6.61
C LEU A 489 -7.62 -9.81 7.61
N CYS A 490 -7.19 -8.85 8.43
CA CYS A 490 -6.18 -9.07 9.46
C CYS A 490 -6.62 -10.02 10.60
N ASP A 491 -7.90 -10.32 10.71
CA ASP A 491 -8.45 -11.19 11.73
C ASP A 491 -8.43 -12.68 11.33
N LEU A 492 -8.12 -12.97 10.06
CA LEU A 492 -8.17 -14.34 9.53
C LEU A 492 -7.05 -15.23 10.08
N ALA A 493 -5.80 -14.74 10.17
CA ALA A 493 -4.71 -15.49 10.76
C ALA A 493 -4.94 -15.80 12.25
N PRO A 494 -5.34 -14.83 13.10
CA PRO A 494 -5.78 -15.12 14.46
C PRO A 494 -6.91 -16.15 14.55
N THR A 495 -7.89 -16.09 13.65
CA THR A 495 -9.00 -17.06 13.59
C THR A 495 -8.51 -18.46 13.23
N LEU A 496 -7.59 -18.58 12.26
CA LEU A 496 -6.98 -19.87 11.90
C LEU A 496 -6.18 -20.47 13.05
N LEU A 497 -5.40 -19.64 13.76
CA LEU A 497 -4.63 -20.09 14.93
C LEU A 497 -5.56 -20.59 16.05
N ASP A 498 -6.66 -19.87 16.32
CA ASP A 498 -7.67 -20.27 17.30
C ASP A 498 -8.34 -21.60 16.92
N LEU A 499 -8.69 -21.80 15.63
CA LEU A 499 -9.19 -23.09 15.13
C LEU A 499 -8.15 -24.23 15.24
N MET A 500 -6.87 -23.92 15.34
CA MET A 500 -5.77 -24.86 15.56
C MET A 500 -5.41 -25.03 17.04
N ASP A 501 -6.13 -24.41 17.96
CA ASP A 501 -5.83 -24.37 19.41
C ASP A 501 -4.43 -23.80 19.69
N ILE A 502 -4.01 -22.74 18.93
CA ILE A 502 -2.72 -22.08 19.06
C ILE A 502 -2.93 -20.60 19.43
N ASP A 503 -2.28 -20.15 20.50
CA ASP A 503 -2.27 -18.73 20.85
C ASP A 503 -1.60 -17.89 19.78
N LYS A 504 -2.18 -16.74 19.44
CA LYS A 504 -1.57 -15.82 18.48
C LYS A 504 -0.35 -15.10 19.04
N PRO A 505 0.68 -14.80 18.25
CA PRO A 505 1.81 -13.99 18.69
C PRO A 505 1.39 -12.54 18.96
N SER A 506 2.16 -11.83 19.80
CA SER A 506 1.87 -10.44 20.20
C SER A 506 1.86 -9.46 19.05
N GLU A 507 2.57 -9.75 17.98
CA GLU A 507 2.67 -8.95 16.77
C GLU A 507 1.37 -8.96 15.94
N MET A 508 0.56 -10.01 16.06
CA MET A 508 -0.76 -10.06 15.43
C MET A 508 -1.75 -9.24 16.26
N THR A 509 -2.15 -8.08 15.71
CA THR A 509 -3.13 -7.18 16.36
C THR A 509 -4.58 -7.54 16.05
N GLY A 510 -4.83 -8.34 14.99
CA GLY A 510 -6.14 -8.91 14.70
C GLY A 510 -6.65 -9.81 15.84
N SER A 511 -7.93 -10.13 15.82
CA SER A 511 -8.60 -10.97 16.81
C SER A 511 -9.26 -12.18 16.15
N SER A 512 -9.39 -13.30 16.88
CA SER A 512 -10.21 -14.40 16.38
C SER A 512 -11.66 -13.95 16.22
N LEU A 513 -12.26 -14.29 15.09
CA LEU A 513 -13.67 -14.05 14.78
C LEU A 513 -14.54 -15.26 15.16
N ALA A 514 -13.93 -16.40 15.47
CA ALA A 514 -14.63 -17.62 15.86
C ALA A 514 -14.95 -17.61 17.36
N SER A 515 -16.14 -18.07 17.71
CA SER A 515 -16.59 -18.33 19.09
C SER A 515 -17.35 -19.64 19.13
N LEU A 516 -17.08 -20.49 20.17
CA LEU A 516 -17.74 -21.78 20.42
C LEU A 516 -18.89 -21.63 21.38
#